data_253076cad43db5dc24697b1bb2aa40a4
#
_entry.id   253076cad43db5dc24697b1bb2aa40a4
#
_cell.length_a   1.000
_cell.length_b   1.000
_cell.length_c   1.000
_cell.angle_alpha   90.00
_cell.angle_beta   90.00
_cell.angle_gamma   90.00
#
_symmetry.space_group_name_H-M   'P 1'
#
loop_
_entity.id
_entity.type
_entity.pdbx_description
1 polymer ?
#
loop_
_entity_poly.entity_id
_entity_poly.type
_entity_poly.pdbx_seq_one_letter_code
_entity_poly.pdbx_strand_id
1 'polypeptide(L)'
;MSISIESARHIFPETLAADVVPATIARFKQLRIEDRLALIWFAYLEMGKKLSIATPDEVNMRFVSSTLSQIERMSFAEQEQLMCDLASGTDRPICRIYATWSANIKLGFWFQLGKWMEAGIVTPIPQGYELSANALAVLQAIRDVDPGQQITILRNTVVDMGFDTSQLENYSRVAEPVVPPKEISDKNRITAIPGVENPIILEYMNNMNANQFDALIQLFAPDGGLQPPFQRPIVGSDKILTFFHEDCQNLKLLPEKGVIEPAEDGYTRIKITGKVQTPWFGKDVGMNIAWRFLLNPENQIFFVAIDLLASPKELLNLGH
;
A
#
# COMPACT_ATOMS: atom_id res chain seq x y z
N MET A 1 13.76 -27.30 -16.15
CA MET A 1 13.56 -25.93 -16.68
C MET A 1 13.61 -24.97 -15.49
N SER A 2 14.31 -23.84 -15.56
CA SER A 2 14.29 -22.88 -14.45
C SER A 2 12.91 -22.19 -14.42
N ILE A 3 12.26 -22.16 -13.26
CA ILE A 3 11.02 -21.43 -13.07
C ILE A 3 11.30 -19.95 -13.23
N SER A 4 10.54 -19.24 -14.07
CA SER A 4 10.62 -17.78 -14.21
C SER A 4 9.68 -17.09 -13.22
N ILE A 5 9.93 -15.80 -12.90
CA ILE A 5 9.03 -15.01 -12.05
C ILE A 5 7.60 -14.96 -12.64
N GLU A 6 7.46 -14.93 -13.97
CA GLU A 6 6.14 -14.93 -14.61
C GLU A 6 5.42 -16.27 -14.42
N SER A 7 6.12 -17.40 -14.52
CA SER A 7 5.53 -18.72 -14.22
C SER A 7 5.25 -18.90 -12.74
N ALA A 8 6.09 -18.35 -11.85
CA ALA A 8 5.90 -18.42 -10.40
C ALA A 8 4.57 -17.79 -9.95
N ARG A 9 4.12 -16.73 -10.62
CA ARG A 9 2.83 -16.08 -10.34
C ARG A 9 1.62 -17.01 -10.49
N HIS A 10 1.72 -17.99 -11.36
CA HIS A 10 0.64 -18.90 -11.73
C HIS A 10 0.73 -20.28 -11.03
N ILE A 11 1.77 -20.54 -10.26
CA ILE A 11 1.97 -21.83 -9.57
C ILE A 11 0.94 -22.08 -8.47
N PHE A 12 0.35 -21.02 -7.91
CA PHE A 12 -0.60 -21.13 -6.80
C PHE A 12 -2.04 -21.24 -7.30
N PRO A 13 -2.89 -22.05 -6.65
CA PRO A 13 -4.32 -22.01 -6.90
C PRO A 13 -4.86 -20.61 -6.57
N GLU A 14 -5.91 -20.22 -7.30
CA GLU A 14 -6.56 -18.93 -7.08
C GLU A 14 -6.91 -18.71 -5.61
N THR A 15 -6.54 -17.56 -5.09
CA THR A 15 -7.02 -17.06 -3.79
C THR A 15 -8.27 -16.24 -4.04
N LEU A 16 -9.24 -16.28 -3.11
CA LEU A 16 -10.37 -15.35 -3.12
C LEU A 16 -9.85 -13.94 -2.80
N ALA A 17 -9.22 -13.31 -3.79
CA ALA A 17 -8.73 -11.96 -3.69
C ALA A 17 -9.90 -10.95 -3.61
N ALA A 18 -9.62 -9.77 -3.10
CA ALA A 18 -10.60 -8.69 -3.03
C ALA A 18 -10.76 -8.01 -4.40
N ASP A 19 -11.55 -8.58 -5.30
CA ASP A 19 -11.74 -8.08 -6.67
C ASP A 19 -12.36 -6.68 -6.72
N VAL A 20 -13.15 -6.32 -5.72
CA VAL A 20 -13.78 -5.00 -5.62
C VAL A 20 -12.74 -3.88 -5.52
N VAL A 21 -11.57 -4.14 -4.90
CA VAL A 21 -10.51 -3.14 -4.73
C VAL A 21 -9.94 -2.67 -6.06
N PRO A 22 -9.39 -3.56 -6.93
CA PRO A 22 -8.87 -3.13 -8.24
C PRO A 22 -9.95 -2.54 -9.14
N ALA A 23 -11.18 -3.07 -9.10
CA ALA A 23 -12.30 -2.55 -9.88
C ALA A 23 -12.66 -1.11 -9.46
N THR A 24 -12.68 -0.83 -8.15
CA THR A 24 -12.98 0.51 -7.62
C THR A 24 -11.86 1.50 -7.96
N ILE A 25 -10.59 1.09 -7.85
CA ILE A 25 -9.44 1.91 -8.25
C ILE A 25 -9.52 2.26 -9.75
N ALA A 26 -9.82 1.28 -10.61
CA ALA A 26 -9.95 1.51 -12.04
C ALA A 26 -11.07 2.50 -12.37
N ARG A 27 -12.24 2.37 -11.71
CA ARG A 27 -13.35 3.32 -11.88
C ARG A 27 -12.99 4.73 -11.39
N PHE A 28 -12.31 4.84 -10.24
CA PHE A 28 -11.84 6.14 -9.74
C PHE A 28 -10.95 6.86 -10.75
N LYS A 29 -10.01 6.14 -11.37
CA LYS A 29 -9.09 6.71 -12.37
C LYS A 29 -9.79 7.23 -13.62
N GLN A 30 -11.01 6.75 -13.93
CA GLN A 30 -11.81 7.19 -15.06
C GLN A 30 -12.70 8.42 -14.75
N LEU A 31 -12.79 8.83 -13.48
CA LEU A 31 -13.57 10.00 -13.07
C LEU A 31 -12.91 11.30 -13.56
N ARG A 32 -13.73 12.34 -13.75
CA ARG A 32 -13.25 13.71 -13.96
C ARG A 32 -12.41 14.16 -12.75
N ILE A 33 -11.52 15.11 -12.96
CA ILE A 33 -10.60 15.59 -11.93
C ILE A 33 -11.36 16.14 -10.74
N GLU A 34 -12.40 16.93 -10.96
CA GLU A 34 -13.25 17.53 -9.93
C GLU A 34 -13.91 16.45 -9.06
N ASP A 35 -14.45 15.40 -9.70
CA ASP A 35 -15.06 14.26 -9.01
C ASP A 35 -14.02 13.46 -8.19
N ARG A 36 -12.79 13.29 -8.70
CA ARG A 36 -11.71 12.63 -7.97
C ARG A 36 -11.35 13.39 -6.69
N LEU A 37 -11.17 14.71 -6.81
CA LEU A 37 -10.84 15.58 -5.67
C LEU A 37 -11.97 15.61 -4.65
N ALA A 38 -13.21 15.79 -5.11
CA ALA A 38 -14.38 15.76 -4.25
C ALA A 38 -14.54 14.41 -3.54
N LEU A 39 -14.29 13.29 -4.23
CA LEU A 39 -14.40 11.95 -3.66
C LEU A 39 -13.35 11.69 -2.57
N ILE A 40 -12.10 12.13 -2.77
CA ILE A 40 -11.04 12.07 -1.73
C ILE A 40 -11.49 12.85 -0.49
N TRP A 41 -12.08 14.03 -0.67
CA TRP A 41 -12.60 14.83 0.42
C TRP A 41 -13.75 14.15 1.16
N PHE A 42 -14.74 13.62 0.45
CA PHE A 42 -15.85 12.89 1.08
C PHE A 42 -15.37 11.63 1.80
N ALA A 43 -14.42 10.91 1.20
CA ALA A 43 -13.80 9.76 1.87
C ALA A 43 -13.07 10.18 3.14
N TYR A 44 -12.34 11.31 3.12
CA TYR A 44 -11.71 11.88 4.32
C TYR A 44 -12.75 12.20 5.43
N LEU A 45 -13.84 12.88 5.10
CA LEU A 45 -14.86 13.25 6.08
C LEU A 45 -15.51 12.04 6.75
N GLU A 46 -15.73 10.97 5.99
CA GLU A 46 -16.40 9.76 6.47
C GLU A 46 -15.46 8.83 7.24
N MET A 47 -14.24 8.69 6.78
CA MET A 47 -13.27 7.72 7.29
C MET A 47 -12.26 8.37 8.23
N GLY A 48 -11.88 9.61 7.99
CA GLY A 48 -10.87 10.31 8.76
C GLY A 48 -11.24 10.49 10.24
N LYS A 49 -12.55 10.53 10.56
CA LYS A 49 -13.04 10.56 11.94
C LYS A 49 -13.01 9.20 12.64
N LYS A 50 -13.01 8.11 11.87
CA LYS A 50 -13.01 6.71 12.38
C LYS A 50 -11.59 6.12 12.44
N LEU A 51 -10.70 6.64 11.61
CA LEU A 51 -9.30 6.23 11.56
C LEU A 51 -8.53 7.16 12.50
N SER A 52 -8.10 6.62 13.63
CA SER A 52 -7.04 7.23 14.43
C SER A 52 -5.78 7.14 13.61
N ILE A 53 -5.58 8.12 12.72
CA ILE A 53 -4.34 8.20 11.96
C ILE A 53 -3.25 8.48 12.98
N ALA A 54 -2.27 7.62 12.99
CA ALA A 54 -0.98 7.88 13.60
C ALA A 54 -0.63 9.36 13.35
N THR A 55 -0.24 10.04 14.41
CA THR A 55 0.05 11.48 14.34
C THR A 55 1.03 11.77 13.20
N PRO A 56 1.03 12.97 12.62
CA PRO A 56 1.98 13.35 11.57
C PRO A 56 3.44 13.05 11.89
N ASP A 57 3.77 12.87 13.17
CA ASP A 57 5.12 12.50 13.65
C ASP A 57 5.52 11.06 13.34
N GLU A 58 4.55 10.16 13.11
CA GLU A 58 4.84 8.76 12.75
C GLU A 58 4.98 8.54 11.24
N VAL A 59 4.38 9.42 10.45
CA VAL A 59 4.67 9.57 9.03
C VAL A 59 5.70 10.67 8.91
N ASN A 60 6.76 10.42 8.20
CA ASN A 60 7.85 11.38 8.03
C ASN A 60 7.40 12.60 7.20
N MET A 61 6.43 13.36 7.74
CA MET A 61 5.88 14.57 7.12
C MET A 61 6.90 15.72 7.04
N ARG A 62 8.13 15.52 7.57
CA ARG A 62 9.20 16.52 7.47
C ARG A 62 9.53 16.89 6.03
N PHE A 63 9.50 15.92 5.11
CA PHE A 63 9.73 16.17 3.68
C PHE A 63 8.59 16.94 3.02
N VAL A 64 7.39 16.84 3.57
CA VAL A 64 6.19 17.48 3.04
C VAL A 64 5.95 18.84 3.67
N SER A 65 6.60 19.13 4.81
CA SER A 65 6.38 20.36 5.56
C SER A 65 6.64 21.62 4.74
N SER A 66 7.68 21.63 3.92
CA SER A 66 7.99 22.79 3.04
C SER A 66 6.90 22.98 1.98
N THR A 67 6.39 21.89 1.40
CA THR A 67 5.31 21.93 0.41
C THR A 67 3.99 22.37 1.07
N LEU A 68 3.67 21.83 2.24
CA LEU A 68 2.48 22.23 3.01
C LEU A 68 2.56 23.71 3.39
N SER A 69 3.71 24.21 3.88
CA SER A 69 3.90 25.63 4.19
C SER A 69 3.80 26.54 2.96
N GLN A 70 4.14 26.04 1.78
CA GLN A 70 3.93 26.75 0.53
C GLN A 70 2.44 26.83 0.20
N ILE A 71 1.69 25.72 0.34
CA ILE A 71 0.24 25.65 0.07
C ILE A 71 -0.53 26.58 1.01
N GLU A 72 -0.17 26.61 2.29
CA GLU A 72 -0.80 27.50 3.30
C GLU A 72 -0.76 28.97 2.90
N ARG A 73 0.30 29.39 2.18
CA ARG A 73 0.50 30.78 1.73
C ARG A 73 -0.17 31.11 0.39
N MET A 74 -0.70 30.11 -0.31
CA MET A 74 -1.38 30.29 -1.59
C MET A 74 -2.79 30.85 -1.37
N SER A 75 -3.28 31.61 -2.34
CA SER A 75 -4.71 31.93 -2.42
C SER A 75 -5.54 30.67 -2.68
N PHE A 76 -6.82 30.70 -2.39
CA PHE A 76 -7.73 29.56 -2.64
C PHE A 76 -7.73 29.13 -4.11
N ALA A 77 -7.67 30.07 -5.04
CA ALA A 77 -7.59 29.75 -6.46
C ALA A 77 -6.29 29.04 -6.85
N GLU A 78 -5.16 29.43 -6.25
CA GLU A 78 -3.87 28.75 -6.47
C GLU A 78 -3.85 27.35 -5.83
N GLN A 79 -4.46 27.19 -4.65
CA GLN A 79 -4.60 25.90 -3.98
C GLN A 79 -5.48 24.93 -4.82
N GLU A 80 -6.60 25.41 -5.35
CA GLU A 80 -7.49 24.63 -6.24
C GLU A 80 -6.75 24.21 -7.50
N GLN A 81 -6.07 25.15 -8.16
CA GLN A 81 -5.28 24.84 -9.35
C GLN A 81 -4.19 23.81 -9.06
N LEU A 82 -3.51 23.91 -7.92
CA LEU A 82 -2.51 22.95 -7.50
C LEU A 82 -3.08 21.55 -7.32
N MET A 83 -4.22 21.43 -6.65
CA MET A 83 -4.88 20.12 -6.47
C MET A 83 -5.30 19.51 -7.81
N CYS A 84 -5.81 20.34 -8.74
CA CYS A 84 -6.10 19.91 -10.10
C CYS A 84 -4.84 19.46 -10.86
N ASP A 85 -3.74 20.20 -10.74
CA ASP A 85 -2.46 19.87 -11.36
C ASP A 85 -1.89 18.55 -10.84
N LEU A 86 -1.99 18.30 -9.51
CA LEU A 86 -1.61 17.02 -8.91
C LEU A 86 -2.47 15.87 -9.42
N ALA A 87 -3.80 16.04 -9.44
CA ALA A 87 -4.73 15.01 -9.88
C ALA A 87 -4.62 14.68 -11.39
N SER A 88 -4.18 15.66 -12.19
CA SER A 88 -3.98 15.50 -13.65
C SER A 88 -2.57 15.07 -14.05
N GLY A 89 -1.61 15.08 -13.11
CA GLY A 89 -0.23 14.76 -13.42
C GLY A 89 0.51 15.82 -14.24
N THR A 90 0.10 17.09 -14.14
CA THR A 90 0.68 18.19 -14.89
C THR A 90 2.17 18.35 -14.58
N ASP A 91 2.98 18.68 -15.60
CA ASP A 91 4.41 18.92 -15.42
C ASP A 91 4.67 20.29 -14.74
N ARG A 92 4.68 20.27 -13.41
CA ARG A 92 5.02 21.40 -12.55
C ARG A 92 6.00 21.00 -11.46
N PRO A 93 6.82 21.92 -10.94
CA PRO A 93 7.81 21.59 -9.90
C PRO A 93 7.21 20.84 -8.71
N ILE A 94 6.06 21.27 -8.21
CA ILE A 94 5.40 20.64 -7.07
C ILE A 94 4.87 19.24 -7.41
N CYS A 95 4.39 19.02 -8.64
CA CYS A 95 3.93 17.69 -9.10
C CYS A 95 5.11 16.73 -9.27
N ARG A 96 6.28 17.22 -9.67
CA ARG A 96 7.52 16.44 -9.70
C ARG A 96 7.99 16.08 -8.28
N ILE A 97 7.95 17.03 -7.33
CA ILE A 97 8.25 16.77 -5.93
C ILE A 97 7.28 15.73 -5.35
N TYR A 98 5.98 15.89 -5.56
CA TYR A 98 4.96 14.92 -5.12
C TYR A 98 5.22 13.51 -5.69
N ALA A 99 5.63 13.42 -6.93
CA ALA A 99 5.95 12.14 -7.56
C ALA A 99 7.08 11.39 -6.82
N THR A 100 8.04 12.11 -6.18
CA THR A 100 9.14 11.51 -5.43
C THR A 100 8.71 10.86 -4.11
N TRP A 101 7.51 11.15 -3.63
CA TRP A 101 7.04 10.66 -2.33
C TRP A 101 6.57 9.22 -2.40
N SER A 102 6.74 8.49 -1.29
CA SER A 102 6.14 7.16 -1.14
C SER A 102 4.61 7.23 -1.12
N ALA A 103 3.96 6.12 -1.37
CA ALA A 103 2.50 6.03 -1.35
C ALA A 103 1.91 6.45 0.01
N ASN A 104 2.63 6.17 1.10
CA ASN A 104 2.22 6.53 2.45
C ASN A 104 2.29 8.05 2.67
N ILE A 105 3.37 8.69 2.24
CA ILE A 105 3.51 10.15 2.31
C ILE A 105 2.42 10.83 1.47
N LYS A 106 2.17 10.35 0.25
CA LYS A 106 1.10 10.87 -0.62
C LYS A 106 -0.26 10.81 0.07
N LEU A 107 -0.60 9.67 0.66
CA LEU A 107 -1.86 9.53 1.39
C LEU A 107 -1.93 10.48 2.60
N GLY A 108 -0.85 10.58 3.38
CA GLY A 108 -0.76 11.50 4.52
C GLY A 108 -0.90 12.97 4.11
N PHE A 109 -0.32 13.35 2.98
CA PHE A 109 -0.46 14.69 2.41
C PHE A 109 -1.92 15.03 2.09
N TRP A 110 -2.66 14.17 1.38
CA TRP A 110 -4.07 14.37 1.09
C TRP A 110 -4.93 14.42 2.36
N PHE A 111 -4.58 13.59 3.34
CA PHE A 111 -5.24 13.63 4.64
C PHE A 111 -5.02 14.97 5.36
N GLN A 112 -3.80 15.50 5.34
CA GLN A 112 -3.50 16.81 5.92
C GLN A 112 -4.24 17.94 5.20
N LEU A 113 -4.32 17.89 3.86
CA LEU A 113 -5.15 18.84 3.09
C LEU A 113 -6.61 18.74 3.50
N GLY A 114 -7.14 17.53 3.70
CA GLY A 114 -8.50 17.32 4.21
C GLY A 114 -8.73 18.00 5.57
N LYS A 115 -7.82 17.85 6.53
CA LYS A 115 -7.87 18.58 7.80
C LYS A 115 -7.88 20.09 7.61
N TRP A 116 -7.08 20.58 6.69
CA TRP A 116 -6.96 22.00 6.41
C TRP A 116 -8.17 22.57 5.65
N MET A 117 -8.84 21.77 4.83
CA MET A 117 -10.14 22.13 4.24
C MET A 117 -11.20 22.29 5.35
N GLU A 118 -11.26 21.37 6.31
CA GLU A 118 -12.18 21.45 7.46
C GLU A 118 -11.88 22.67 8.35
N ALA A 119 -10.62 23.03 8.49
CA ALA A 119 -10.17 24.21 9.24
C ALA A 119 -10.28 25.55 8.45
N GLY A 120 -10.63 25.51 7.16
CA GLY A 120 -10.70 26.69 6.30
C GLY A 120 -9.35 27.28 5.90
N ILE A 121 -8.26 26.53 6.05
CA ILE A 121 -6.89 26.91 5.63
C ILE A 121 -6.70 26.62 4.14
N VAL A 122 -7.26 25.52 3.66
CA VAL A 122 -7.26 25.15 2.24
C VAL A 122 -8.67 25.31 1.69
N THR A 123 -8.73 25.69 0.38
CA THR A 123 -9.99 25.90 -0.32
C THR A 123 -10.92 24.69 -0.16
N PRO A 124 -12.14 24.87 0.36
CA PRO A 124 -13.10 23.81 0.48
C PRO A 124 -13.69 23.47 -0.89
N ILE A 125 -14.33 22.31 -0.99
CA ILE A 125 -15.16 22.00 -2.13
C ILE A 125 -16.31 23.02 -2.21
N PRO A 126 -16.67 23.51 -3.40
CA PRO A 126 -17.77 24.45 -3.56
C PRO A 126 -19.04 23.96 -2.89
N GLN A 127 -19.75 24.87 -2.18
CA GLN A 127 -21.03 24.54 -1.57
C GLN A 127 -22.02 24.08 -2.65
N GLY A 128 -22.68 22.95 -2.43
CA GLY A 128 -23.63 22.37 -3.38
C GLY A 128 -22.97 21.57 -4.51
N TYR A 129 -21.67 21.26 -4.41
CA TYR A 129 -21.05 20.36 -5.37
C TYR A 129 -21.71 18.97 -5.31
N GLU A 130 -22.28 18.55 -6.44
CA GLU A 130 -22.87 17.23 -6.57
C GLU A 130 -21.93 16.28 -7.31
N LEU A 131 -21.62 15.15 -6.68
CA LEU A 131 -20.87 14.09 -7.34
C LEU A 131 -21.65 13.53 -8.51
N SER A 132 -20.98 13.24 -9.60
CA SER A 132 -21.60 12.50 -10.72
C SER A 132 -22.07 11.11 -10.26
N ALA A 133 -23.00 10.51 -11.02
CA ALA A 133 -23.48 9.15 -10.73
C ALA A 133 -22.35 8.12 -10.66
N ASN A 134 -21.32 8.27 -11.50
CA ASN A 134 -20.14 7.40 -11.49
C ASN A 134 -19.30 7.61 -10.21
N ALA A 135 -19.13 8.86 -9.78
CA ALA A 135 -18.40 9.16 -8.56
C ALA A 135 -19.16 8.67 -7.30
N LEU A 136 -20.48 8.82 -7.28
CA LEU A 136 -21.32 8.25 -6.22
C LEU A 136 -21.21 6.72 -6.15
N ALA A 137 -21.19 6.04 -7.30
CA ALA A 137 -21.00 4.59 -7.34
C ALA A 137 -19.62 4.16 -6.79
N VAL A 138 -18.55 4.93 -7.09
CA VAL A 138 -17.22 4.69 -6.52
C VAL A 138 -17.21 4.94 -5.01
N LEU A 139 -17.82 6.03 -4.54
CA LEU A 139 -17.91 6.34 -3.11
C LEU A 139 -18.67 5.23 -2.36
N GLN A 140 -19.76 4.72 -2.93
CA GLN A 140 -20.51 3.62 -2.34
C GLN A 140 -19.68 2.33 -2.30
N ALA A 141 -18.97 2.00 -3.36
CA ALA A 141 -18.06 0.84 -3.37
C ALA A 141 -16.97 0.95 -2.29
N ILE A 142 -16.45 2.16 -2.03
CA ILE A 142 -15.50 2.39 -0.92
C ILE A 142 -16.19 2.16 0.44
N ARG A 143 -17.43 2.61 0.62
CA ARG A 143 -18.17 2.44 1.89
C ARG A 143 -18.48 0.98 2.22
N ASP A 144 -18.70 0.16 1.18
CA ASP A 144 -19.16 -1.22 1.32
C ASP A 144 -18.05 -2.20 1.71
N VAL A 145 -16.80 -1.81 1.53
CA VAL A 145 -15.63 -2.65 1.88
C VAL A 145 -15.16 -2.39 3.32
N ASP A 146 -14.31 -3.29 3.85
CA ASP A 146 -13.74 -3.12 5.17
C ASP A 146 -12.71 -1.96 5.23
N PRO A 147 -12.39 -1.44 6.43
CA PRO A 147 -11.48 -0.30 6.57
C PRO A 147 -10.09 -0.53 5.94
N GLY A 148 -9.56 -1.75 5.96
CA GLY A 148 -8.28 -2.08 5.34
C GLY A 148 -8.33 -1.96 3.82
N GLN A 149 -9.40 -2.46 3.22
CA GLN A 149 -9.66 -2.31 1.78
C GLN A 149 -9.92 -0.85 1.40
N GLN A 150 -10.66 -0.09 2.23
CA GLN A 150 -10.89 1.34 2.02
C GLN A 150 -9.58 2.11 1.89
N ILE A 151 -8.65 1.93 2.83
CA ILE A 151 -7.36 2.60 2.77
C ILE A 151 -6.51 2.10 1.60
N THR A 152 -6.55 0.81 1.29
CA THR A 152 -5.86 0.28 0.12
C THR A 152 -6.35 0.94 -1.16
N ILE A 153 -7.67 1.15 -1.30
CA ILE A 153 -8.23 1.91 -2.42
C ILE A 153 -7.70 3.34 -2.41
N LEU A 154 -7.84 4.08 -1.30
CA LEU A 154 -7.41 5.48 -1.22
C LEU A 154 -5.90 5.65 -1.48
N ARG A 155 -5.07 4.76 -0.92
CA ARG A 155 -3.63 4.77 -1.17
C ARG A 155 -3.32 4.61 -2.66
N ASN A 156 -3.97 3.68 -3.33
CA ASN A 156 -3.75 3.44 -4.76
C ASN A 156 -4.38 4.50 -5.66
N THR A 157 -5.37 5.25 -5.20
CA THR A 157 -5.93 6.38 -5.97
C THR A 157 -5.01 7.60 -5.96
N VAL A 158 -4.24 7.83 -4.90
CA VAL A 158 -3.35 8.99 -4.78
C VAL A 158 -1.92 8.70 -5.25
N VAL A 159 -1.53 7.42 -5.34
CA VAL A 159 -0.15 7.04 -5.71
C VAL A 159 0.22 7.45 -7.13
N ASP A 160 -0.74 7.39 -8.05
CA ASP A 160 -0.54 7.72 -9.47
C ASP A 160 -0.80 9.21 -9.78
N MET A 161 -1.10 10.03 -8.77
CA MET A 161 -1.18 11.47 -8.91
C MET A 161 0.23 12.08 -8.96
N GLY A 162 0.31 13.30 -9.48
CA GLY A 162 1.59 13.96 -9.71
C GLY A 162 2.19 13.61 -11.08
N PHE A 163 3.38 14.11 -11.34
CA PHE A 163 4.05 13.95 -12.62
C PHE A 163 4.46 12.48 -12.86
N ASP A 164 4.26 11.98 -14.09
CA ASP A 164 4.73 10.66 -14.48
C ASP A 164 6.26 10.66 -14.65
N THR A 165 6.94 10.06 -13.70
CA THR A 165 8.40 10.01 -13.65
C THR A 165 9.01 8.92 -14.54
N SER A 166 8.20 8.05 -15.14
CA SER A 166 8.68 7.00 -16.05
C SER A 166 9.40 7.56 -17.29
N GLN A 167 9.19 8.84 -17.58
CA GLN A 167 9.80 9.58 -18.69
C GLN A 167 11.11 10.29 -18.33
N LEU A 168 11.56 10.21 -17.07
CA LEU A 168 12.79 10.85 -16.61
C LEU A 168 13.93 9.83 -16.50
N GLU A 169 15.00 10.03 -17.28
CA GLU A 169 16.17 9.11 -17.35
C GLU A 169 16.97 9.03 -16.05
N ASN A 170 16.83 9.72 -15.04
CA ASN A 170 17.60 9.65 -13.78
C ASN A 170 16.75 9.97 -12.56
N TYR A 171 15.55 9.38 -12.51
CA TYR A 171 14.67 9.62 -11.41
C TYR A 171 15.05 8.79 -10.19
N SER A 172 15.41 9.46 -9.09
CA SER A 172 15.56 8.84 -7.77
C SER A 172 14.44 9.31 -6.85
N ARG A 173 13.71 8.38 -6.27
CA ARG A 173 12.80 8.72 -5.18
C ARG A 173 13.57 9.31 -4.01
N VAL A 174 12.98 10.25 -3.29
CA VAL A 174 13.54 10.73 -2.02
C VAL A 174 13.49 9.57 -1.04
N ALA A 175 14.66 9.11 -0.61
CA ALA A 175 14.75 8.08 0.41
C ALA A 175 14.10 8.60 1.71
N GLU A 176 13.12 7.86 2.22
CA GLU A 176 12.62 8.13 3.56
C GLU A 176 13.73 7.89 4.59
N PRO A 177 13.75 8.63 5.71
CA PRO A 177 14.66 8.30 6.79
C PRO A 177 14.41 6.86 7.21
N VAL A 178 15.45 6.08 7.15
CA VAL A 178 15.41 4.68 7.57
C VAL A 178 15.03 4.65 9.05
N VAL A 179 13.88 4.07 9.36
CA VAL A 179 13.53 3.79 10.74
C VAL A 179 14.54 2.75 11.24
N PRO A 180 15.26 3.01 12.36
CA PRO A 180 16.26 2.08 12.83
C PRO A 180 15.62 0.70 13.08
N PRO A 181 16.32 -0.38 12.73
CA PRO A 181 15.84 -1.73 12.98
C PRO A 181 15.58 -1.92 14.49
N LYS A 182 14.50 -2.60 14.81
CA LYS A 182 14.12 -2.93 16.19
C LYS A 182 14.78 -4.25 16.60
N GLU A 183 15.18 -4.36 17.85
CA GLU A 183 15.57 -5.67 18.39
C GLU A 183 14.35 -6.60 18.41
N ILE A 184 14.54 -7.83 17.94
CA ILE A 184 13.51 -8.87 18.03
C ILE A 184 13.48 -9.37 19.47
N SER A 185 12.63 -8.78 20.30
CA SER A 185 12.45 -9.25 21.67
C SER A 185 11.72 -10.60 21.68
N ASP A 186 12.08 -11.49 22.60
CA ASP A 186 11.44 -12.81 22.73
C ASP A 186 9.92 -12.73 22.91
N LYS A 187 9.41 -11.64 23.48
CA LYS A 187 7.97 -11.41 23.69
C LYS A 187 7.18 -11.19 22.40
N ASN A 188 7.82 -10.67 21.34
CA ASN A 188 7.19 -10.31 20.09
C ASN A 188 7.60 -11.24 18.93
N ARG A 189 8.46 -12.22 19.22
CA ARG A 189 8.97 -13.15 18.21
C ARG A 189 7.90 -14.17 17.83
N ILE A 190 7.66 -14.31 16.54
CA ILE A 190 6.85 -15.39 15.99
C ILE A 190 7.71 -16.65 16.01
N THR A 191 7.34 -17.61 16.87
CA THR A 191 8.10 -18.86 17.06
C THR A 191 7.50 -20.03 16.28
N ALA A 192 6.23 -19.95 15.90
CA ALA A 192 5.55 -20.97 15.13
C ALA A 192 4.41 -20.37 14.29
N ILE A 193 4.13 -20.97 13.15
CA ILE A 193 2.95 -20.71 12.32
C ILE A 193 2.25 -22.07 12.12
N PRO A 194 1.00 -22.24 12.57
CA PRO A 194 0.28 -23.51 12.39
C PRO A 194 0.29 -23.98 10.93
N GLY A 195 0.78 -25.20 10.69
CA GLY A 195 0.89 -25.80 9.35
C GLY A 195 2.12 -25.36 8.53
N VAL A 196 3.04 -24.57 9.10
CA VAL A 196 4.26 -24.14 8.41
C VAL A 196 5.48 -24.34 9.33
N GLU A 197 6.24 -25.37 9.06
CA GLU A 197 7.49 -25.69 9.74
C GLU A 197 8.69 -25.35 8.84
N ASN A 198 8.86 -24.07 8.53
CA ASN A 198 9.98 -23.61 7.71
C ASN A 198 10.64 -22.39 8.37
N PRO A 199 11.95 -22.47 8.72
CA PRO A 199 12.66 -21.42 9.43
C PRO A 199 12.78 -20.12 8.61
N ILE A 200 12.96 -20.21 7.29
CA ILE A 200 13.06 -19.03 6.41
C ILE A 200 11.79 -18.17 6.49
N ILE A 201 10.63 -18.82 6.56
CA ILE A 201 9.36 -18.12 6.67
C ILE A 201 9.21 -17.43 8.04
N LEU A 202 9.62 -18.08 9.11
CA LEU A 202 9.63 -17.47 10.46
C LEU A 202 10.59 -16.27 10.50
N GLU A 203 11.75 -16.38 9.89
CA GLU A 203 12.72 -15.28 9.79
C GLU A 203 12.18 -14.14 8.94
N TYR A 204 11.52 -14.43 7.80
CA TYR A 204 10.86 -13.42 6.99
C TYR A 204 9.86 -12.60 7.82
N MET A 205 8.96 -13.26 8.53
CA MET A 205 7.94 -12.59 9.34
C MET A 205 8.56 -11.75 10.48
N ASN A 206 9.57 -12.30 11.16
CA ASN A 206 10.24 -11.63 12.26
C ASN A 206 11.07 -10.43 11.82
N ASN A 207 11.85 -10.58 10.74
CA ASN A 207 12.67 -9.50 10.20
C ASN A 207 11.78 -8.35 9.66
N MET A 208 10.65 -8.67 9.01
CA MET A 208 9.68 -7.68 8.58
C MET A 208 9.13 -6.90 9.77
N ASN A 209 8.68 -7.59 10.83
CA ASN A 209 8.13 -6.99 12.04
C ASN A 209 9.14 -6.11 12.80
N ALA A 210 10.41 -6.39 12.64
CA ALA A 210 11.52 -5.66 13.27
C ALA A 210 12.13 -4.56 12.39
N ASN A 211 11.65 -4.36 11.16
CA ASN A 211 12.26 -3.50 10.14
C ASN A 211 13.72 -3.88 9.83
N GLN A 212 14.10 -5.15 9.98
CA GLN A 212 15.45 -5.66 9.70
C GLN A 212 15.56 -6.02 8.22
N PHE A 213 15.40 -5.03 7.33
CA PHE A 213 15.27 -5.25 5.89
C PHE A 213 16.57 -5.75 5.24
N ASP A 214 17.73 -5.37 5.76
CA ASP A 214 19.01 -5.89 5.29
C ASP A 214 19.19 -7.40 5.59
N ALA A 215 18.67 -7.87 6.72
CA ALA A 215 18.62 -9.30 7.05
C ALA A 215 17.51 -10.01 6.24
N LEU A 216 16.38 -9.34 6.05
CA LEU A 216 15.24 -9.88 5.30
C LEU A 216 15.59 -10.17 3.84
N ILE A 217 16.31 -9.26 3.18
CA ILE A 217 16.67 -9.45 1.76
C ILE A 217 17.63 -10.61 1.52
N GLN A 218 18.43 -11.00 2.54
CA GLN A 218 19.32 -12.15 2.44
C GLN A 218 18.57 -13.49 2.37
N LEU A 219 17.27 -13.50 2.71
CA LEU A 219 16.42 -14.69 2.57
C LEU A 219 15.98 -14.94 1.13
N PHE A 220 16.14 -13.95 0.26
CA PHE A 220 15.75 -14.04 -1.16
C PHE A 220 16.85 -14.62 -2.02
N ALA A 221 16.46 -15.34 -3.07
CA ALA A 221 17.35 -15.68 -4.15
C ALA A 221 17.79 -14.37 -4.87
N PRO A 222 19.02 -14.32 -5.45
CA PRO A 222 19.53 -13.12 -6.12
C PRO A 222 18.63 -12.60 -7.26
N ASP A 223 17.96 -13.51 -7.95
CA ASP A 223 16.99 -13.25 -9.02
C ASP A 223 15.54 -13.34 -8.54
N GLY A 224 15.33 -13.29 -7.22
CA GLY A 224 14.04 -13.41 -6.58
C GLY A 224 13.11 -12.26 -6.89
N GLY A 225 11.81 -12.48 -6.61
CA GLY A 225 10.75 -11.52 -6.88
C GLY A 225 9.78 -11.34 -5.71
N LEU A 226 9.27 -10.12 -5.58
CA LEU A 226 8.21 -9.75 -4.66
C LEU A 226 7.06 -9.13 -5.44
N GLN A 227 5.83 -9.57 -5.21
CA GLN A 227 4.64 -8.95 -5.77
C GLN A 227 3.75 -8.35 -4.68
N PRO A 228 3.76 -7.02 -4.51
CA PRO A 228 2.82 -6.34 -3.64
C PRO A 228 1.38 -6.47 -4.15
N PRO A 229 0.36 -6.26 -3.30
CA PRO A 229 -1.04 -6.30 -3.73
C PRO A 229 -1.31 -5.32 -4.89
N PHE A 230 -1.94 -5.83 -5.95
CA PHE A 230 -2.36 -5.08 -7.14
C PHE A 230 -1.24 -4.40 -7.93
N GLN A 231 0.01 -4.74 -7.68
CA GLN A 231 1.18 -4.18 -8.37
C GLN A 231 1.86 -5.24 -9.24
N ARG A 232 2.75 -4.77 -10.11
CA ARG A 232 3.64 -5.65 -10.88
C ARG A 232 4.72 -6.23 -9.97
N PRO A 233 5.26 -7.42 -10.27
CA PRO A 233 6.38 -7.97 -9.55
C PRO A 233 7.60 -7.03 -9.57
N ILE A 234 8.24 -6.92 -8.43
CA ILE A 234 9.53 -6.26 -8.24
C ILE A 234 10.57 -7.38 -8.26
N VAL A 235 11.55 -7.30 -9.14
CA VAL A 235 12.56 -8.34 -9.34
C VAL A 235 13.94 -7.81 -9.02
N GLY A 236 14.70 -8.60 -8.27
CA GLY A 236 16.07 -8.33 -7.85
C GLY A 236 16.18 -7.67 -6.48
N SER A 237 17.21 -8.09 -5.74
CA SER A 237 17.41 -7.77 -4.32
C SER A 237 17.42 -6.26 -4.05
N ASP A 238 18.12 -5.46 -4.85
CA ASP A 238 18.22 -4.01 -4.62
C ASP A 238 16.86 -3.30 -4.69
N LYS A 239 16.03 -3.68 -5.68
CA LYS A 239 14.69 -3.08 -5.85
C LYS A 239 13.73 -3.53 -4.77
N ILE A 240 13.81 -4.79 -4.34
CA ILE A 240 13.00 -5.33 -3.25
C ILE A 240 13.39 -4.65 -1.93
N LEU A 241 14.68 -4.48 -1.67
CA LEU A 241 15.18 -3.78 -0.48
C LEU A 241 14.71 -2.32 -0.45
N THR A 242 14.80 -1.62 -1.58
CA THR A 242 14.27 -0.26 -1.72
C THR A 242 12.78 -0.21 -1.39
N PHE A 243 11.99 -1.13 -1.93
CA PHE A 243 10.55 -1.22 -1.62
C PHE A 243 10.28 -1.48 -0.13
N PHE A 244 11.07 -2.34 0.54
CA PHE A 244 10.93 -2.56 1.97
C PHE A 244 11.18 -1.28 2.78
N HIS A 245 12.21 -0.52 2.44
CA HIS A 245 12.52 0.75 3.10
C HIS A 245 11.48 1.85 2.83
N GLU A 246 10.89 1.88 1.64
CA GLU A 246 9.94 2.93 1.26
C GLU A 246 8.50 2.63 1.70
N ASP A 247 8.05 1.36 1.58
CA ASP A 247 6.63 1.02 1.68
C ASP A 247 6.28 0.08 2.85
N CYS A 248 7.27 -0.58 3.47
CA CYS A 248 7.02 -1.62 4.46
C CYS A 248 7.41 -1.26 5.89
N GLN A 249 7.82 -0.03 6.15
CA GLN A 249 8.23 0.39 7.50
C GLN A 249 7.09 0.28 8.52
N ASN A 250 7.42 -0.26 9.70
CA ASN A 250 6.50 -0.43 10.83
C ASN A 250 5.26 -1.29 10.53
N LEU A 251 5.29 -2.10 9.47
CA LEU A 251 4.27 -3.12 9.28
C LEU A 251 4.36 -4.15 10.41
N LYS A 252 3.20 -4.65 10.83
CA LYS A 252 3.11 -5.78 11.74
C LYS A 252 2.38 -6.93 11.07
N LEU A 253 3.11 -7.99 10.78
CA LEU A 253 2.61 -9.22 10.20
C LEU A 253 2.13 -10.14 11.32
N LEU A 254 0.91 -10.63 11.20
CA LEU A 254 0.26 -11.53 12.15
C LEU A 254 -0.20 -12.78 11.37
N PRO A 255 0.72 -13.73 11.09
CA PRO A 255 0.34 -14.97 10.42
C PRO A 255 -0.56 -15.81 11.34
N GLU A 256 -1.62 -16.40 10.78
CA GLU A 256 -2.57 -17.22 11.54
C GLU A 256 -2.38 -18.73 11.26
N LYS A 257 -2.26 -19.08 10.00
CA LYS A 257 -2.06 -20.49 9.57
C LYS A 257 -1.52 -20.56 8.15
N GLY A 258 -0.96 -21.70 7.80
CA GLY A 258 -0.51 -21.94 6.44
C GLY A 258 -0.46 -23.41 6.06
N VAL A 259 -0.05 -23.66 4.82
CA VAL A 259 0.18 -24.99 4.26
C VAL A 259 1.46 -24.98 3.45
N ILE A 260 2.17 -26.10 3.48
CA ILE A 260 3.39 -26.34 2.69
C ILE A 260 3.07 -27.46 1.70
N GLU A 261 3.41 -27.25 0.43
CA GLU A 261 3.21 -28.25 -0.63
C GLU A 261 4.45 -28.28 -1.53
N PRO A 262 4.86 -29.48 -1.98
CA PRO A 262 5.92 -29.57 -2.98
C PRO A 262 5.45 -28.93 -4.30
N ALA A 263 6.38 -28.32 -5.02
CA ALA A 263 6.18 -27.83 -6.37
C ALA A 263 7.12 -28.58 -7.34
N GLU A 264 7.01 -28.28 -8.62
CA GLU A 264 7.88 -28.86 -9.65
C GLU A 264 9.35 -28.48 -9.45
N ASP A 265 10.25 -29.25 -10.03
CA ASP A 265 11.70 -28.99 -10.04
C ASP A 265 12.35 -28.79 -8.65
N GLY A 266 11.79 -29.41 -7.60
CA GLY A 266 12.32 -29.31 -6.23
C GLY A 266 11.98 -28.04 -5.49
N TYR A 267 11.14 -27.18 -6.08
CA TYR A 267 10.63 -26.00 -5.39
C TYR A 267 9.59 -26.40 -4.32
N THR A 268 9.40 -25.49 -3.38
CA THR A 268 8.37 -25.64 -2.32
C THR A 268 7.48 -24.41 -2.32
N ARG A 269 6.17 -24.63 -2.41
CA ARG A 269 5.18 -23.57 -2.27
C ARG A 269 4.61 -23.54 -0.86
N ILE A 270 4.48 -22.35 -0.31
CA ILE A 270 3.94 -22.13 1.02
C ILE A 270 2.90 -21.03 0.93
N LYS A 271 1.70 -21.31 1.42
CA LYS A 271 0.64 -20.30 1.52
C LYS A 271 0.33 -20.06 2.98
N ILE A 272 0.33 -18.80 3.39
CA ILE A 272 0.03 -18.37 4.76
C ILE A 272 -1.09 -17.35 4.70
N THR A 273 -2.10 -17.50 5.55
CA THR A 273 -3.14 -16.49 5.76
C THR A 273 -2.95 -15.83 7.11
N GLY A 274 -3.33 -14.57 7.20
CA GLY A 274 -3.23 -13.78 8.42
C GLY A 274 -3.59 -12.33 8.19
N LYS A 275 -3.02 -11.45 9.01
CA LYS A 275 -3.30 -10.01 8.96
C LYS A 275 -2.01 -9.20 8.88
N VAL A 276 -2.09 -8.06 8.20
CA VAL A 276 -1.09 -7.00 8.27
C VAL A 276 -1.72 -5.80 8.94
N GLN A 277 -1.10 -5.33 10.01
CA GLN A 277 -1.43 -4.05 10.64
C GLN A 277 -0.43 -2.99 10.17
N THR A 278 -0.93 -1.82 9.84
CA THR A 278 -0.09 -0.68 9.48
C THR A 278 -0.27 0.44 10.50
N PRO A 279 0.70 1.33 10.69
CA PRO A 279 0.56 2.47 11.61
C PRO A 279 -0.60 3.41 11.23
N TRP A 280 -1.09 3.33 9.99
CA TRP A 280 -2.21 4.13 9.50
C TRP A 280 -3.58 3.71 10.05
N PHE A 281 -3.70 2.47 10.53
CA PHE A 281 -4.97 1.85 10.88
C PHE A 281 -5.24 1.81 12.39
N GLY A 282 -4.31 2.25 13.20
CA GLY A 282 -4.38 1.95 14.63
C GLY A 282 -4.16 0.45 14.91
N LYS A 283 -4.08 0.10 16.20
CA LYS A 283 -3.75 -1.29 16.61
C LYS A 283 -4.83 -2.32 16.27
N ASP A 284 -6.06 -1.88 16.05
CA ASP A 284 -7.23 -2.75 15.94
C ASP A 284 -7.70 -3.01 14.50
N VAL A 285 -7.05 -2.36 13.51
CA VAL A 285 -7.45 -2.50 12.11
C VAL A 285 -6.35 -3.17 11.33
N GLY A 286 -6.61 -4.40 10.91
CA GLY A 286 -5.71 -5.20 10.10
C GLY A 286 -6.32 -5.50 8.72
N MET A 287 -5.48 -5.65 7.70
CA MET A 287 -5.86 -6.18 6.40
C MET A 287 -5.74 -7.69 6.42
N ASN A 288 -6.74 -8.40 5.92
CA ASN A 288 -6.66 -9.85 5.71
C ASN A 288 -5.79 -10.13 4.48
N ILE A 289 -4.74 -10.89 4.67
CA ILE A 289 -3.69 -11.10 3.66
C ILE A 289 -3.43 -12.59 3.49
N ALA A 290 -3.09 -12.99 2.26
CA ALA A 290 -2.39 -14.24 2.00
C ALA A 290 -0.99 -13.92 1.47
N TRP A 291 0.01 -14.54 2.09
CA TRP A 291 1.38 -14.61 1.54
C TRP A 291 1.54 -15.93 0.81
N ARG A 292 1.98 -15.88 -0.44
CA ARG A 292 2.27 -17.03 -1.27
C ARG A 292 3.76 -17.05 -1.59
N PHE A 293 4.49 -17.93 -0.92
CA PHE A 293 5.93 -18.10 -1.11
C PHE A 293 6.22 -19.27 -2.05
N LEU A 294 7.20 -19.08 -2.91
CA LEU A 294 7.86 -20.13 -3.66
C LEU A 294 9.33 -20.13 -3.25
N LEU A 295 9.76 -21.21 -2.59
CA LEU A 295 11.14 -21.40 -2.22
C LEU A 295 11.84 -22.24 -3.28
N ASN A 296 13.07 -21.88 -3.63
CA ASN A 296 13.93 -22.67 -4.52
C ASN A 296 14.50 -23.91 -3.80
N PRO A 297 15.17 -24.84 -4.51
CA PRO A 297 15.77 -26.02 -3.90
C PRO A 297 16.82 -25.73 -2.82
N GLU A 298 17.44 -24.55 -2.84
CA GLU A 298 18.38 -24.05 -1.84
C GLU A 298 17.68 -23.44 -0.62
N ASN A 299 16.34 -23.55 -0.55
CA ASN A 299 15.50 -23.00 0.51
C ASN A 299 15.56 -21.46 0.64
N GLN A 300 15.80 -20.75 -0.48
CA GLN A 300 15.72 -19.30 -0.56
C GLN A 300 14.37 -18.86 -1.13
N ILE A 301 13.90 -17.66 -0.80
CA ILE A 301 12.67 -17.09 -1.36
C ILE A 301 12.93 -16.71 -2.82
N PHE A 302 12.44 -17.52 -3.75
CA PHE A 302 12.46 -17.19 -5.17
C PHE A 302 11.34 -16.23 -5.55
N PHE A 303 10.16 -16.41 -4.95
CA PHE A 303 9.04 -15.51 -5.19
C PHE A 303 8.13 -15.42 -3.97
N VAL A 304 7.65 -14.21 -3.68
CA VAL A 304 6.55 -14.02 -2.74
C VAL A 304 5.52 -13.07 -3.32
N ALA A 305 4.27 -13.51 -3.36
CA ALA A 305 3.13 -12.66 -3.69
C ALA A 305 2.29 -12.39 -2.44
N ILE A 306 1.79 -11.17 -2.34
CA ILE A 306 0.96 -10.72 -1.24
C ILE A 306 -0.42 -10.38 -1.81
N ASP A 307 -1.43 -11.15 -1.42
CA ASP A 307 -2.81 -10.95 -1.87
C ASP A 307 -3.64 -10.34 -0.74
N LEU A 308 -4.38 -9.29 -1.04
CA LEU A 308 -5.44 -8.81 -0.17
C LEU A 308 -6.64 -9.75 -0.31
N LEU A 309 -7.07 -10.35 0.78
CA LEU A 309 -8.19 -11.30 0.77
C LEU A 309 -9.53 -10.57 0.80
N ALA A 310 -10.54 -11.17 0.17
CA ALA A 310 -11.91 -10.70 0.23
C ALA A 310 -12.41 -10.66 1.68
N SER A 311 -13.15 -9.61 2.02
CA SER A 311 -13.76 -9.48 3.34
C SER A 311 -14.90 -10.47 3.53
N PRO A 312 -15.28 -10.80 4.78
CA PRO A 312 -16.46 -11.65 5.03
C PRO A 312 -17.75 -11.11 4.39
N LYS A 313 -17.89 -9.79 4.24
CA LYS A 313 -19.03 -9.16 3.55
C LYS A 313 -19.03 -9.44 2.04
N GLU A 314 -17.86 -9.37 1.39
CA GLU A 314 -17.75 -9.71 -0.03
C GLU A 314 -18.08 -11.19 -0.28
N LEU A 315 -17.62 -12.09 0.60
CA LEU A 315 -17.89 -13.52 0.49
C LEU A 315 -19.39 -13.85 0.62
N LEU A 316 -20.12 -13.11 1.44
CA LEU A 316 -21.57 -13.26 1.57
C LEU A 316 -22.34 -12.76 0.33
N ASN A 317 -21.82 -11.76 -0.37
CA ASN A 317 -22.44 -11.20 -1.58
C ASN A 317 -22.18 -12.04 -2.84
N LEU A 318 -21.17 -12.91 -2.83
CA LEU A 318 -20.87 -13.85 -3.94
C LEU A 318 -21.79 -15.09 -3.94
N GLY A 319 -22.61 -15.28 -2.91
CA GLY A 319 -23.55 -16.40 -2.74
C GLY A 319 -24.97 -16.16 -3.26
N HIS A 320 -25.22 -15.08 -4.00
CA HIS A 320 -26.52 -14.74 -4.59
C HIS A 320 -26.46 -14.64 -6.10
#